data_ce0ec6c6359b6ce550f22f5bdfe95990
#
_entry.id   ce0ec6c6359b6ce550f22f5bdfe95990
#
_cell.length_a   1.000
_cell.length_b   1.000
_cell.length_c   1.000
_cell.angle_alpha   90.00
_cell.angle_beta   90.00
_cell.angle_gamma   90.00
#
_symmetry.space_group_name_H-M   'P 1'
#
loop_
_entity.id
_entity.type
_entity.pdbx_description
1 polymer ?
#
loop_
_entity_poly.entity_id
_entity_poly.type
_entity_poly.pdbx_seq_one_letter_code
_entity_poly.pdbx_strand_id
1 'polypeptide(L)'
;MKIAFCGCSWVSSVNRSHRDYDKMWQNIIAKELKATAMIYGKSGSTNTKIYTQVEQGLRDRCDTFLVFLTSPYRFNVAWKGKKWTIKNNFQDGICEVVNRGSKSDYWDYIGKYYSADIEVLNGHIITEAIYHKLSMSGKKFLIFRNAFKEHILKDSKVFKQDKIIQWGPYQLYSKKTPQYKSEEIVNHLSLEGNLVASNKLIGYINDNL
;
A
#
# COMPACT_ATOMS: atom_id res chain seq x y z
N MET A 1 -4.29 -2.59 -21.92
CA MET A 1 -4.79 -2.20 -20.58
C MET A 1 -3.60 -1.97 -19.65
N LYS A 2 -3.65 -0.91 -18.83
CA LYS A 2 -2.64 -0.62 -17.79
C LYS A 2 -3.27 -0.80 -16.41
N ILE A 3 -2.60 -1.52 -15.52
CA ILE A 3 -3.05 -1.73 -14.13
C ILE A 3 -2.12 -0.98 -13.20
N ALA A 4 -2.65 -0.03 -12.42
CA ALA A 4 -1.94 0.68 -11.36
C ALA A 4 -1.93 -0.16 -10.07
N PHE A 5 -0.74 -0.45 -9.54
CA PHE A 5 -0.54 -1.09 -8.25
C PHE A 5 -0.03 -0.04 -7.26
N CYS A 6 -0.89 0.42 -6.36
CA CYS A 6 -0.59 1.47 -5.37
C CYS A 6 -0.51 0.88 -3.97
N GLY A 7 0.52 1.24 -3.19
CA GLY A 7 0.67 0.72 -1.84
C GLY A 7 2.06 0.97 -1.23
N CYS A 8 2.35 0.28 -0.15
CA CYS A 8 3.63 0.35 0.56
C CYS A 8 4.60 -0.76 0.08
N SER A 9 5.53 -1.20 0.96
CA SER A 9 6.51 -2.26 0.64
C SER A 9 5.88 -3.56 0.10
N TRP A 10 4.67 -3.90 0.53
CA TRP A 10 3.94 -5.09 0.05
C TRP A 10 3.61 -5.04 -1.44
N VAL A 11 3.59 -3.85 -2.02
CA VAL A 11 3.32 -3.59 -3.44
C VAL A 11 4.59 -3.24 -4.21
N SER A 12 5.71 -3.05 -3.53
CA SER A 12 6.99 -2.79 -4.18
C SER A 12 7.43 -3.99 -5.02
N SER A 13 8.08 -3.72 -6.15
CA SER A 13 8.64 -4.74 -7.02
C SER A 13 10.15 -4.56 -7.14
N VAL A 14 10.86 -5.63 -7.47
CA VAL A 14 12.26 -5.60 -7.88
C VAL A 14 12.42 -4.88 -9.22
N ASN A 15 13.63 -4.46 -9.55
CA ASN A 15 13.93 -3.88 -10.87
C ASN A 15 13.62 -4.87 -12.01
N ARG A 16 13.27 -4.35 -13.17
CA ARG A 16 12.94 -5.16 -14.36
C ARG A 16 14.06 -6.10 -14.80
N SER A 17 15.31 -5.75 -14.53
CA SER A 17 16.49 -6.60 -14.82
C SER A 17 16.71 -7.71 -13.79
N HIS A 18 15.96 -7.72 -12.70
CA HIS A 18 16.12 -8.76 -11.68
C HIS A 18 15.49 -10.08 -12.15
N ARG A 19 16.21 -11.21 -11.93
CA ARG A 19 15.80 -12.57 -12.34
C ARG A 19 14.40 -12.98 -11.86
N ASP A 20 13.92 -12.40 -10.77
CA ASP A 20 12.62 -12.73 -10.17
C ASP A 20 11.53 -11.69 -10.49
N TYR A 21 11.80 -10.73 -11.39
CA TYR A 21 10.83 -9.69 -11.75
C TYR A 21 9.48 -10.26 -12.17
N ASP A 22 9.49 -11.24 -13.08
CA ASP A 22 8.26 -11.85 -13.61
C ASP A 22 7.54 -12.73 -12.58
N LYS A 23 8.21 -13.09 -11.49
CA LYS A 23 7.65 -13.88 -10.39
C LYS A 23 7.00 -13.04 -9.29
N MET A 24 7.08 -11.72 -9.39
CA MET A 24 6.36 -10.83 -8.48
C MET A 24 4.87 -10.87 -8.76
N TRP A 25 4.05 -10.92 -7.73
CA TRP A 25 2.60 -11.08 -7.86
C TRP A 25 1.94 -10.02 -8.76
N GLN A 26 2.44 -8.79 -8.78
CA GLN A 26 1.94 -7.73 -9.66
C GLN A 26 2.14 -8.07 -11.14
N ASN A 27 3.32 -8.62 -11.46
CA ASN A 27 3.66 -8.98 -12.84
C ASN A 27 2.95 -10.26 -13.28
N ILE A 28 2.75 -11.21 -12.36
CA ILE A 28 1.94 -12.41 -12.62
C ILE A 28 0.51 -12.01 -12.97
N ILE A 29 -0.11 -11.13 -12.16
CA ILE A 29 -1.48 -10.61 -12.43
C ILE A 29 -1.53 -9.90 -13.78
N ALA A 30 -0.58 -8.99 -14.04
CA ALA A 30 -0.57 -8.24 -15.28
C ALA A 30 -0.44 -9.15 -16.50
N LYS A 31 0.39 -10.19 -16.42
CA LYS A 31 0.56 -11.20 -17.47
C LYS A 31 -0.73 -11.98 -17.71
N GLU A 32 -1.36 -12.47 -16.64
CA GLU A 32 -2.62 -13.23 -16.73
C GLU A 32 -3.75 -12.41 -17.38
N LEU A 33 -3.84 -11.12 -16.99
CA LEU A 33 -4.85 -10.21 -17.52
C LEU A 33 -4.46 -9.53 -18.84
N LYS A 34 -3.36 -9.94 -19.47
CA LYS A 34 -2.81 -9.35 -20.72
C LYS A 34 -2.68 -7.83 -20.62
N ALA A 35 -2.16 -7.35 -19.49
CA ALA A 35 -2.04 -5.93 -19.14
C ALA A 35 -0.59 -5.53 -18.88
N THR A 36 -0.34 -4.23 -18.80
CA THR A 36 0.93 -3.66 -18.35
C THR A 36 0.85 -3.30 -16.88
N ALA A 37 1.75 -3.83 -16.05
CA ALA A 37 1.87 -3.45 -14.65
C ALA A 37 2.51 -2.06 -14.52
N MET A 38 1.82 -1.14 -13.84
CA MET A 38 2.32 0.17 -13.44
C MET A 38 2.44 0.16 -11.91
N ILE A 39 3.65 -0.11 -11.41
CA ILE A 39 3.89 -0.32 -9.98
C ILE A 39 4.37 0.98 -9.34
N TYR A 40 3.50 1.60 -8.55
CA TYR A 40 3.77 2.84 -7.82
C TYR A 40 4.12 2.59 -6.35
N GLY A 41 3.88 1.37 -5.87
CA GLY A 41 4.15 0.97 -4.49
C GLY A 41 5.61 1.22 -4.09
N LYS A 42 5.82 1.85 -2.93
CA LYS A 42 7.15 2.14 -2.38
C LYS A 42 7.21 1.73 -0.91
N SER A 43 8.36 1.18 -0.50
CA SER A 43 8.60 0.85 0.90
C SER A 43 8.41 2.09 1.78
N GLY A 44 7.74 1.90 2.92
CA GLY A 44 7.50 2.97 3.89
C GLY A 44 6.31 3.88 3.56
N SER A 45 5.57 3.70 2.46
CA SER A 45 4.44 4.58 2.11
C SER A 45 3.37 4.63 3.19
N THR A 46 2.92 5.84 3.51
CA THR A 46 1.70 6.13 4.28
C THR A 46 0.46 6.07 3.38
N ASN A 47 -0.73 6.11 3.95
CA ASN A 47 -1.95 6.18 3.16
C ASN A 47 -2.06 7.49 2.35
N THR A 48 -1.54 8.61 2.87
CA THR A 48 -1.41 9.88 2.11
C THR A 48 -0.52 9.70 0.88
N LYS A 49 0.62 9.01 1.03
CA LYS A 49 1.50 8.71 -0.11
C LYS A 49 0.83 7.77 -1.11
N ILE A 50 0.05 6.81 -0.64
CA ILE A 50 -0.74 5.92 -1.50
C ILE A 50 -1.77 6.73 -2.31
N TYR A 51 -2.41 7.74 -1.71
CA TYR A 51 -3.28 8.66 -2.45
C TYR A 51 -2.53 9.36 -3.59
N THR A 52 -1.31 9.88 -3.37
CA THR A 52 -0.51 10.49 -4.45
C THR A 52 -0.10 9.50 -5.54
N GLN A 53 0.08 8.21 -5.20
CA GLN A 53 0.31 7.15 -6.18
C GLN A 53 -0.92 6.92 -7.07
N VAL A 54 -2.12 6.98 -6.50
CA VAL A 54 -3.38 6.91 -7.25
C VAL A 54 -3.47 8.09 -8.22
N GLU A 55 -3.17 9.30 -7.78
CA GLU A 55 -3.12 10.47 -8.65
C GLU A 55 -2.12 10.32 -9.80
N GLN A 56 -0.94 9.75 -9.52
CA GLN A 56 0.04 9.46 -10.56
C GLN A 56 -0.50 8.45 -11.57
N GLY A 57 -1.13 7.37 -11.11
CA GLY A 57 -1.75 6.39 -11.99
C GLY A 57 -2.84 6.98 -12.89
N LEU A 58 -3.62 7.95 -12.38
CA LEU A 58 -4.62 8.67 -13.18
C LEU A 58 -3.94 9.54 -14.25
N ARG A 59 -2.87 10.26 -13.92
CA ARG A 59 -2.06 11.03 -14.89
C ARG A 59 -1.44 10.13 -15.96
N ASP A 60 -0.97 8.93 -15.58
CA ASP A 60 -0.39 7.95 -16.50
C ASP A 60 -1.45 7.17 -17.29
N ARG A 61 -2.73 7.55 -17.15
CA ARG A 61 -3.89 6.97 -17.83
C ARG A 61 -4.01 5.46 -17.62
N CYS A 62 -3.84 5.01 -16.38
CA CYS A 62 -4.15 3.63 -16.02
C CYS A 62 -5.64 3.36 -16.14
N ASP A 63 -5.98 2.13 -16.52
CA ASP A 63 -7.36 1.69 -16.76
C ASP A 63 -7.99 1.10 -15.51
N THR A 64 -7.18 0.41 -14.71
CA THR A 64 -7.59 -0.33 -13.51
C THR A 64 -6.65 0.01 -12.35
N PHE A 65 -7.19 0.10 -11.14
CA PHE A 65 -6.44 0.43 -9.93
C PHE A 65 -6.61 -0.65 -8.87
N LEU A 66 -5.49 -1.18 -8.39
CA LEU A 66 -5.42 -2.06 -7.23
C LEU A 66 -4.66 -1.31 -6.12
N VAL A 67 -5.40 -0.87 -5.11
CA VAL A 67 -4.88 0.00 -4.04
C VAL A 67 -4.80 -0.79 -2.74
N PHE A 68 -3.61 -0.84 -2.14
CA PHE A 68 -3.34 -1.60 -0.93
C PHE A 68 -3.02 -0.64 0.21
N LEU A 69 -3.98 -0.44 1.10
CA LEU A 69 -3.83 0.44 2.25
C LEU A 69 -2.78 -0.11 3.23
N THR A 70 -2.08 0.79 3.88
CA THR A 70 -1.14 0.46 4.95
C THR A 70 -1.75 0.75 6.31
N SER A 71 -1.02 0.45 7.40
CA SER A 71 -1.44 0.80 8.75
C SER A 71 -1.77 2.30 8.86
N PRO A 72 -2.90 2.68 9.45
CA PRO A 72 -3.26 4.09 9.65
C PRO A 72 -2.28 4.81 10.59
N TYR A 73 -1.58 4.07 11.45
CA TYR A 73 -0.56 4.62 12.37
C TYR A 73 0.73 5.06 11.69
N ARG A 74 0.84 4.93 10.37
CA ARG A 74 1.90 5.53 9.57
C ARG A 74 1.50 6.95 9.21
N PHE A 75 2.24 7.93 9.67
CA PHE A 75 1.97 9.34 9.44
C PHE A 75 3.17 10.03 8.79
N ASN A 76 2.89 11.17 8.18
CA ASN A 76 3.88 12.02 7.54
C ASN A 76 4.30 13.11 8.53
N VAL A 77 5.60 13.34 8.66
CA VAL A 77 6.14 14.46 9.43
C VAL A 77 6.86 15.40 8.49
N ALA A 78 6.38 16.63 8.43
CA ALA A 78 7.11 17.71 7.79
C ALA A 78 8.13 18.29 8.77
N TRP A 79 9.42 18.19 8.48
CA TRP A 79 10.48 18.72 9.31
C TRP A 79 11.25 19.83 8.60
N LYS A 80 11.19 21.05 9.12
CA LYS A 80 12.02 22.17 8.63
C LYS A 80 13.43 22.04 9.20
N GLY A 81 14.41 21.75 8.35
CA GLY A 81 15.82 22.10 8.61
C GLY A 81 16.77 21.03 9.10
N LYS A 82 16.41 19.78 9.30
CA LYS A 82 17.36 18.69 9.53
C LYS A 82 17.21 17.59 8.50
N LYS A 83 18.29 17.28 7.78
CA LYS A 83 18.37 16.06 6.95
C LYS A 83 18.38 14.86 7.88
N TRP A 84 17.24 14.25 8.07
CA TRP A 84 17.18 12.93 8.67
C TRP A 84 17.49 11.93 7.57
N THR A 85 18.65 11.32 7.68
CA THR A 85 18.99 10.14 6.89
C THR A 85 18.26 8.92 7.46
N ILE A 86 16.95 8.86 7.28
CA ILE A 86 16.34 7.57 7.06
C ILE A 86 16.72 7.27 5.61
N LYS A 87 17.58 6.27 5.43
CA LYS A 87 17.95 5.77 4.10
C LYS A 87 16.66 5.49 3.36
N ASN A 88 16.23 6.38 2.52
CA ASN A 88 15.44 6.26 1.33
C ASN A 88 14.51 7.47 1.11
N ASN A 89 14.94 8.33 0.21
CA ASN A 89 14.13 9.22 -0.63
C ASN A 89 13.16 10.18 0.08
N PHE A 90 13.73 11.22 0.70
CA PHE A 90 13.06 12.49 0.85
C PHE A 90 12.96 13.18 -0.52
N GLN A 91 11.99 12.84 -1.31
CA GLN A 91 11.46 13.75 -2.31
C GLN A 91 10.26 14.42 -1.64
N ASP A 92 10.31 15.72 -1.47
CA ASP A 92 9.21 16.58 -1.01
C ASP A 92 9.10 16.91 0.50
N GLY A 93 10.14 16.70 1.33
CA GLY A 93 10.12 17.17 2.73
C GLY A 93 9.14 16.44 3.66
N ILE A 94 8.57 15.31 3.21
CA ILE A 94 7.66 14.47 3.98
C ILE A 94 8.38 13.20 4.39
N CYS A 95 8.50 12.97 5.71
CA CYS A 95 9.12 11.79 6.27
C CYS A 95 8.06 10.77 6.70
N GLU A 96 8.18 9.55 6.25
CA GLU A 96 7.38 8.43 6.76
C GLU A 96 8.11 7.78 7.92
N VAL A 97 7.50 7.80 9.09
CA VAL A 97 8.08 7.23 10.29
C VAL A 97 7.37 5.95 10.68
N VAL A 98 8.13 4.88 10.69
CA VAL A 98 7.70 3.63 11.31
C VAL A 98 8.23 3.64 12.74
N ASN A 99 7.33 3.51 13.73
CA ASN A 99 7.66 3.49 15.16
C ASN A 99 8.71 2.40 15.47
N ARG A 100 9.97 2.81 15.65
CA ARG A 100 11.04 1.96 16.18
C ARG A 100 11.87 2.79 17.15
N GLY A 101 11.71 2.48 18.44
CA GLY A 101 12.30 3.13 19.58
C GLY A 101 13.76 3.61 19.44
N SER A 102 13.94 4.89 19.19
CA SER A 102 15.16 5.60 19.45
C SER A 102 14.86 6.83 20.33
N LYS A 103 15.70 7.08 21.32
CA LYS A 103 15.61 8.26 22.17
C LYS A 103 16.13 9.47 21.38
N SER A 104 15.25 10.25 20.77
CA SER A 104 15.60 11.53 20.16
C SER A 104 14.48 12.53 20.44
N ASP A 105 14.79 13.83 20.38
CA ASP A 105 13.82 14.94 20.52
C ASP A 105 12.56 14.76 19.66
N TYR A 106 12.71 14.00 18.58
CA TYR A 106 11.64 13.61 17.70
C TYR A 106 10.62 12.68 18.38
N TRP A 107 11.06 11.68 19.15
CA TRP A 107 10.18 10.78 19.88
C TRP A 107 9.50 11.49 21.05
N ASP A 108 10.17 12.46 21.67
CA ASP A 108 9.54 13.31 22.68
C ASP A 108 8.44 14.17 22.06
N TYR A 109 8.67 14.73 20.87
CA TYR A 109 7.64 15.43 20.11
C TYR A 109 6.48 14.51 19.74
N ILE A 110 6.74 13.33 19.18
CA ILE A 110 5.71 12.35 18.85
C ILE A 110 4.94 11.91 20.10
N GLY A 111 5.63 11.55 21.18
CA GLY A 111 4.99 11.17 22.45
C GLY A 111 4.07 12.25 23.01
N LYS A 112 4.38 13.52 22.74
CA LYS A 112 3.60 14.66 23.22
C LYS A 112 2.43 15.04 22.34
N TYR A 113 2.56 14.89 21.01
CA TYR A 113 1.57 15.42 20.04
C TYR A 113 0.93 14.36 19.17
N TYR A 114 1.41 13.12 19.20
CA TYR A 114 0.82 12.03 18.42
C TYR A 114 -0.50 11.56 19.04
N SER A 115 -1.52 11.47 18.22
CA SER A 115 -2.79 10.85 18.58
C SER A 115 -3.10 9.71 17.63
N ALA A 116 -3.18 8.50 18.17
CA ALA A 116 -3.55 7.32 17.41
C ALA A 116 -4.93 7.45 16.77
N ASP A 117 -5.87 8.08 17.47
CA ASP A 117 -7.24 8.28 16.99
C ASP A 117 -7.29 9.25 15.81
N ILE A 118 -6.47 10.31 15.85
CA ILE A 118 -6.34 11.25 14.72
C ILE A 118 -5.77 10.54 13.49
N GLU A 119 -4.74 9.72 13.66
CA GLU A 119 -4.15 9.00 12.52
C GLU A 119 -5.09 7.96 11.93
N VAL A 120 -5.92 7.37 12.75
CA VAL A 120 -6.99 6.49 12.31
C VAL A 120 -8.03 7.26 11.52
N LEU A 121 -8.49 8.40 12.02
CA LEU A 121 -9.43 9.29 11.32
C LEU A 121 -8.83 9.75 9.98
N ASN A 122 -7.56 10.17 9.96
CA ASN A 122 -6.84 10.52 8.74
C ASN A 122 -6.81 9.36 7.75
N GLY A 123 -6.54 8.14 8.21
CA GLY A 123 -6.57 6.93 7.38
C GLY A 123 -7.94 6.70 6.73
N HIS A 124 -9.03 6.99 7.45
CA HIS A 124 -10.39 6.92 6.92
C HIS A 124 -10.66 7.99 5.87
N ILE A 125 -10.39 9.24 6.19
CA ILE A 125 -10.58 10.37 5.27
C ILE A 125 -9.84 10.11 3.96
N ILE A 126 -8.61 9.61 4.04
CA ILE A 126 -7.81 9.29 2.84
C ILE A 126 -8.42 8.12 2.06
N THR A 127 -8.93 7.10 2.76
CA THR A 127 -9.59 5.97 2.09
C THR A 127 -10.84 6.42 1.35
N GLU A 128 -11.65 7.28 1.95
CA GLU A 128 -12.81 7.92 1.31
C GLU A 128 -12.39 8.75 0.10
N ALA A 129 -11.36 9.56 0.25
CA ALA A 129 -10.83 10.38 -0.85
C ALA A 129 -10.38 9.53 -2.04
N ILE A 130 -9.68 8.41 -1.79
CA ILE A 130 -9.28 7.46 -2.83
C ILE A 130 -10.51 6.85 -3.50
N TYR A 131 -11.46 6.36 -2.71
CA TYR A 131 -12.68 5.73 -3.21
C TYR A 131 -13.47 6.68 -4.12
N HIS A 132 -13.77 7.88 -3.63
CA HIS A 132 -14.53 8.88 -4.40
C HIS A 132 -13.79 9.33 -5.65
N LYS A 133 -12.48 9.56 -5.55
CA LYS A 133 -11.67 9.97 -6.70
C LYS A 133 -11.69 8.93 -7.82
N LEU A 134 -11.52 7.66 -7.49
CA LEU A 134 -11.56 6.56 -8.47
C LEU A 134 -12.98 6.35 -9.01
N SER A 135 -14.01 6.42 -8.17
CA SER A 135 -15.41 6.35 -8.60
C SER A 135 -15.75 7.47 -9.60
N MET A 136 -15.40 8.72 -9.27
CA MET A 136 -15.64 9.87 -10.16
C MET A 136 -14.84 9.82 -11.46
N SER A 137 -13.69 9.14 -11.47
CA SER A 137 -12.88 8.98 -12.68
C SER A 137 -13.41 7.93 -13.66
N GLY A 138 -14.45 7.17 -13.28
CA GLY A 138 -15.00 6.08 -14.07
C GLY A 138 -14.04 4.91 -14.27
N LYS A 139 -13.00 4.79 -13.43
CA LYS A 139 -12.00 3.73 -13.51
C LYS A 139 -12.47 2.47 -12.77
N LYS A 140 -12.03 1.31 -13.26
CA LYS A 140 -12.15 0.06 -12.52
C LYS A 140 -11.18 0.07 -11.34
N PHE A 141 -11.63 -0.32 -10.14
CA PHE A 141 -10.74 -0.34 -8.99
C PHE A 141 -11.18 -1.29 -7.89
N LEU A 142 -10.19 -1.75 -7.12
CA LEU A 142 -10.38 -2.40 -5.83
C LEU A 142 -9.43 -1.78 -4.80
N ILE A 143 -9.92 -1.59 -3.59
CA ILE A 143 -9.13 -1.12 -2.45
C ILE A 143 -9.00 -2.27 -1.45
N PHE A 144 -7.78 -2.70 -1.20
CA PHE A 144 -7.47 -3.78 -0.28
C PHE A 144 -7.05 -3.20 1.07
N ARG A 145 -7.67 -3.64 2.15
CA ARG A 145 -7.30 -3.18 3.50
C ARG A 145 -5.89 -3.58 3.92
N ASN A 146 -5.37 -4.66 3.35
CA ASN A 146 -4.00 -5.13 3.52
C ASN A 146 -3.50 -5.06 4.98
N ALA A 147 -2.71 -4.04 5.35
CA ALA A 147 -2.21 -3.83 6.71
C ALA A 147 -3.09 -2.92 7.59
N PHE A 148 -4.25 -2.51 7.10
CA PHE A 148 -5.19 -1.68 7.84
C PHE A 148 -6.04 -2.56 8.76
N LYS A 149 -5.74 -2.58 10.07
CA LYS A 149 -6.40 -3.47 11.04
C LYS A 149 -7.82 -3.01 11.40
N GLU A 150 -8.66 -4.01 11.73
CA GLU A 150 -10.12 -3.87 11.85
C GLU A 150 -10.65 -3.06 13.04
N HIS A 151 -9.84 -2.82 14.09
CA HIS A 151 -10.39 -2.27 15.35
C HIS A 151 -10.87 -0.82 15.24
N ILE A 152 -10.71 -0.24 14.08
CA ILE A 152 -10.76 1.18 13.90
C ILE A 152 -11.90 1.48 12.95
N LEU A 153 -13.05 1.82 13.53
CA LEU A 153 -14.28 2.24 12.85
C LEU A 153 -15.01 1.10 12.10
N LYS A 154 -15.48 0.10 12.84
CA LYS A 154 -16.40 -0.94 12.34
C LYS A 154 -17.63 -0.35 11.65
N ASP A 155 -17.97 0.89 11.95
CA ASP A 155 -19.18 1.56 11.50
C ASP A 155 -18.99 2.50 10.29
N SER A 156 -17.77 2.65 9.79
CA SER A 156 -17.52 3.48 8.61
C SER A 156 -18.22 2.90 7.38
N LYS A 157 -19.11 3.70 6.78
CA LYS A 157 -19.85 3.33 5.56
C LYS A 157 -18.93 3.03 4.40
N VAL A 158 -17.73 3.63 4.33
CA VAL A 158 -16.75 3.40 3.27
C VAL A 158 -16.22 1.98 3.30
N PHE A 159 -15.92 1.43 4.49
CA PHE A 159 -15.40 0.06 4.58
C PHE A 159 -16.48 -1.03 4.36
N LYS A 160 -17.73 -0.65 4.19
CA LYS A 160 -18.83 -1.54 3.81
C LYS A 160 -19.10 -1.55 2.29
N GLN A 161 -18.32 -0.77 1.51
CA GLN A 161 -18.46 -0.76 0.06
C GLN A 161 -17.91 -2.05 -0.56
N ASP A 162 -18.58 -2.53 -1.59
CA ASP A 162 -18.23 -3.75 -2.33
C ASP A 162 -16.83 -3.70 -2.99
N LYS A 163 -16.34 -2.49 -3.31
CA LYS A 163 -14.99 -2.28 -3.85
C LYS A 163 -13.87 -2.32 -2.81
N ILE A 164 -14.20 -2.50 -1.50
CA ILE A 164 -13.22 -2.56 -0.42
C ILE A 164 -13.07 -3.98 0.08
N ILE A 165 -11.95 -4.59 -0.27
CA ILE A 165 -11.64 -5.99 0.04
C ILE A 165 -10.91 -6.08 1.38
N GLN A 166 -11.41 -6.94 2.27
CA GLN A 166 -10.87 -7.16 3.63
C GLN A 166 -9.56 -7.96 3.66
N TRP A 167 -8.88 -8.08 2.55
CA TRP A 167 -7.66 -8.87 2.40
C TRP A 167 -6.56 -8.06 1.70
N GLY A 168 -5.34 -8.59 1.72
CA GLY A 168 -4.17 -8.13 0.97
C GLY A 168 -2.95 -9.00 1.24
N PRO A 169 -1.86 -8.86 0.48
CA PRO A 169 -0.65 -9.68 0.60
C PRO A 169 -0.02 -9.71 2.01
N TYR A 170 -0.23 -8.68 2.81
CA TYR A 170 0.24 -8.64 4.20
C TYR A 170 -0.26 -9.83 5.03
N GLN A 171 -1.47 -10.33 4.79
CA GLN A 171 -2.04 -11.45 5.53
C GLN A 171 -1.28 -12.76 5.31
N LEU A 172 -0.51 -12.88 4.24
CA LEU A 172 0.37 -14.03 4.01
C LEU A 172 1.63 -13.97 4.88
N TYR A 173 1.99 -12.79 5.40
CA TYR A 173 3.15 -12.58 6.28
C TYR A 173 2.85 -12.94 7.74
N SER A 174 2.05 -13.93 8.00
CA SER A 174 1.73 -14.36 9.37
C SER A 174 2.74 -15.38 9.89
N LYS A 175 2.84 -15.51 11.22
CA LYS A 175 3.66 -16.57 11.84
C LYS A 175 3.18 -17.98 11.50
N LYS A 176 1.92 -18.12 11.07
CA LYS A 176 1.30 -19.40 10.71
C LYS A 176 1.72 -19.91 9.32
N THR A 177 2.27 -19.04 8.49
CA THR A 177 2.67 -19.36 7.12
C THR A 177 4.09 -18.87 6.81
N PRO A 178 5.12 -19.36 7.56
CA PRO A 178 6.50 -18.86 7.42
C PRO A 178 7.10 -19.09 6.03
N GLN A 179 6.65 -20.10 5.29
CA GLN A 179 7.09 -20.40 3.94
C GLN A 179 6.79 -19.27 2.94
N TYR A 180 5.81 -18.41 3.24
CA TYR A 180 5.45 -17.28 2.36
C TYR A 180 6.26 -16.01 2.65
N LYS A 181 7.17 -16.04 3.63
CA LYS A 181 7.99 -14.88 3.99
C LYS A 181 9.31 -14.89 3.26
N SER A 182 9.80 -13.71 2.91
CA SER A 182 11.17 -13.48 2.51
C SER A 182 11.64 -12.10 2.98
N GLU A 183 12.85 -12.04 3.54
CA GLU A 183 13.53 -10.77 3.84
C GLU A 183 14.37 -10.28 2.67
N GLU A 184 14.66 -11.15 1.71
CA GLU A 184 15.46 -10.83 0.52
C GLU A 184 14.66 -10.11 -0.57
N ILE A 185 13.33 -10.32 -0.59
CA ILE A 185 12.45 -9.74 -1.61
C ILE A 185 11.76 -8.49 -1.06
N VAL A 186 11.79 -7.41 -1.83
CA VAL A 186 11.30 -6.07 -1.42
C VAL A 186 9.84 -6.03 -0.97
N ASN A 187 9.00 -6.95 -1.44
CA ASN A 187 7.60 -7.07 -1.01
C ASN A 187 7.40 -8.03 0.16
N HIS A 188 8.47 -8.50 0.79
CA HIS A 188 8.47 -9.38 1.95
C HIS A 188 7.86 -10.78 1.74
N LEU A 189 7.51 -11.15 0.52
CA LEU A 189 6.96 -12.47 0.19
C LEU A 189 8.02 -13.34 -0.51
N SER A 190 8.06 -14.62 -0.17
CA SER A 190 8.80 -15.62 -0.94
C SER A 190 8.22 -15.77 -2.36
N LEU A 191 8.88 -16.47 -3.25
CA LEU A 191 8.35 -16.74 -4.59
C LEU A 191 7.01 -17.49 -4.52
N GLU A 192 6.90 -18.46 -3.62
CA GLU A 192 5.63 -19.16 -3.35
C GLU A 192 4.56 -18.20 -2.82
N GLY A 193 4.93 -17.32 -1.87
CA GLY A 193 4.03 -16.29 -1.36
C GLY A 193 3.53 -15.32 -2.44
N ASN A 194 4.39 -14.96 -3.40
CA ASN A 194 3.99 -14.15 -4.55
C ASN A 194 2.98 -14.88 -5.45
N LEU A 195 3.18 -16.19 -5.71
CA LEU A 195 2.24 -17.00 -6.49
C LEU A 195 0.89 -17.12 -5.78
N VAL A 196 0.87 -17.42 -4.48
CA VAL A 196 -0.37 -17.51 -3.70
C VAL A 196 -1.09 -16.16 -3.67
N ALA A 197 -0.36 -15.04 -3.50
CA ALA A 197 -0.93 -13.70 -3.53
C ALA A 197 -1.58 -13.40 -4.90
N SER A 198 -0.89 -13.70 -6.01
CA SER A 198 -1.41 -13.44 -7.35
C SER A 198 -2.68 -14.22 -7.63
N ASN A 199 -2.72 -15.52 -7.34
CA ASN A 199 -3.89 -16.36 -7.57
C ASN A 199 -5.11 -15.85 -6.80
N LYS A 200 -4.92 -15.48 -5.54
CA LYS A 200 -6.01 -14.94 -4.72
C LYS A 200 -6.50 -13.58 -5.20
N LEU A 201 -5.58 -12.70 -5.62
CA LEU A 201 -5.93 -11.38 -6.16
C LEU A 201 -6.64 -11.47 -7.50
N ILE A 202 -6.24 -12.41 -8.38
CA ILE A 202 -6.92 -12.68 -9.65
C ILE A 202 -8.38 -13.11 -9.39
N GLY A 203 -8.62 -13.96 -8.38
CA GLY A 203 -9.99 -14.31 -7.97
C GLY A 203 -10.80 -13.06 -7.62
N TYR A 204 -10.31 -12.20 -6.72
CA TYR A 204 -11.01 -10.95 -6.39
C TYR A 204 -11.23 -10.03 -7.58
N ILE A 205 -10.27 -9.95 -8.51
CA ILE A 205 -10.40 -9.13 -9.72
C ILE A 205 -11.52 -9.67 -10.62
N ASN A 206 -11.55 -10.97 -10.87
CA ASN A 206 -12.55 -11.60 -11.72
C ASN A 206 -13.96 -11.50 -11.14
N ASP A 207 -14.09 -11.57 -9.80
CA ASP A 207 -15.39 -11.51 -9.12
C ASP A 207 -15.94 -10.07 -9.02
N ASN A 208 -15.10 -9.03 -9.14
CA ASN A 208 -15.49 -7.66 -8.79
C ASN A 208 -15.18 -6.60 -9.86
N LEU A 209 -14.45 -6.89 -10.93
CA LEU A 209 -14.09 -5.95 -12.01
C LEU A 209 -14.52 -6.40 -13.38
#